data_c788418d38697b25b98c26478bc7d40c
#
_entry.id   c788418d38697b25b98c26478bc7d40c
#
_cell.length_a   1.000
_cell.length_b   1.000
_cell.length_c   1.000
_cell.angle_alpha   90.00
_cell.angle_beta   90.00
_cell.angle_gamma   90.00
#
_symmetry.space_group_name_H-M   'P 1'
#
loop_
_entity.id
_entity.type
_entity.pdbx_description
1 polymer ?
#
loop_
_entity_poly.entity_id
_entity_poly.type
_entity_poly.pdbx_seq_one_letter_code
_entity_poly.pdbx_strand_id
1 'polypeptide(L)'
;MVTGAFAFAVGGDWALSAVAIHGTAGLGILLLAPWKSAISARGLRRSRPGTSASIALVVLVLVAIMSGVGHATGVWSSLLAMQVHVASALLAIPLAIWHVAARPVRPRRTDLSRRAFVCAGAVAGGSLAAFGAVEVLVRVAGLPGADRRATGSYERGSFDPSAMPVTQWLDDAVPAIDPEAWRLEVRTPSGERTWSYDEVLAFDDRLRATLDCTGGWYASQDWSGARLDRLLGADEDVRSLVAVSATGFTRRFPISDASSMLLASAVGGLPLSRGHGFPARIVAPGRRGFWWVKWVERLEVSSTPWWWQAPFPLT
;
A
#
# COMPACT_ATOMS: atom_id res chain seq x y z
N MET A 1 -6.53 9.92 7.91
CA MET A 1 -6.03 9.90 6.53
C MET A 1 -4.51 9.76 6.44
N VAL A 2 -3.70 10.63 7.06
CA VAL A 2 -2.23 10.49 7.08
C VAL A 2 -1.80 9.12 7.61
N THR A 3 -2.39 8.66 8.72
CA THR A 3 -2.13 7.33 9.29
C THR A 3 -2.49 6.19 8.33
N GLY A 4 -3.54 6.36 7.50
CA GLY A 4 -3.95 5.39 6.49
C GLY A 4 -2.94 5.30 5.34
N ALA A 5 -2.48 6.44 4.82
CA ALA A 5 -1.43 6.47 3.80
C ALA A 5 -0.15 5.81 4.32
N PHE A 6 0.21 6.05 5.58
CA PHE A 6 1.36 5.42 6.21
C PHE A 6 1.17 3.89 6.34
N ALA A 7 0.02 3.42 6.85
CA ALA A 7 -0.29 1.99 6.97
C ALA A 7 -0.33 1.28 5.59
N PHE A 8 -0.75 1.99 4.54
CA PHE A 8 -0.76 1.48 3.18
C PHE A 8 0.65 1.34 2.57
N ALA A 9 1.53 2.31 2.86
CA ALA A 9 2.87 2.39 2.26
C ALA A 9 3.91 1.50 2.97
N VAL A 10 3.77 1.30 4.29
CA VAL A 10 4.80 0.66 5.11
C VAL A 10 4.66 -0.85 5.08
N GLY A 11 5.77 -1.52 4.79
CA GLY A 11 5.96 -2.96 4.95
C GLY A 11 7.02 -3.27 6.01
N GLY A 12 7.35 -4.55 6.17
CA GLY A 12 8.38 -4.99 7.11
C GLY A 12 8.03 -4.74 8.59
N ASP A 13 9.03 -4.46 9.41
CA ASP A 13 8.91 -4.41 10.87
C ASP A 13 8.00 -3.28 11.40
N TRP A 14 7.88 -2.19 10.65
CA TRP A 14 7.04 -1.05 11.02
C TRP A 14 5.56 -1.22 10.69
N ALA A 15 5.20 -2.25 9.92
CA ALA A 15 3.82 -2.46 9.45
C ALA A 15 2.82 -2.59 10.61
N LEU A 16 3.18 -3.35 11.66
CA LEU A 16 2.33 -3.53 12.84
C LEU A 16 2.01 -2.19 13.51
N SER A 17 3.05 -1.37 13.73
CA SER A 17 2.88 -0.06 14.36
C SER A 17 2.04 0.87 13.50
N ALA A 18 2.26 0.88 12.19
CA ALA A 18 1.51 1.70 11.25
C ALA A 18 0.02 1.33 11.23
N VAL A 19 -0.29 0.04 11.17
CA VAL A 19 -1.68 -0.48 11.19
C VAL A 19 -2.34 -0.24 12.55
N ALA A 20 -1.61 -0.43 13.66
CA ALA A 20 -2.13 -0.17 15.01
C ALA A 20 -2.49 1.32 15.21
N ILE A 21 -1.61 2.23 14.78
CA ILE A 21 -1.88 3.68 14.83
C ILE A 21 -3.11 4.03 13.97
N HIS A 22 -3.22 3.44 12.76
CA HIS A 22 -4.34 3.69 11.88
C HIS A 22 -5.66 3.15 12.46
N GLY A 23 -5.69 1.91 12.93
CA GLY A 23 -6.86 1.28 13.55
C GLY A 23 -7.30 2.01 14.82
N THR A 24 -6.35 2.38 15.69
CA THR A 24 -6.61 3.19 16.89
C THR A 24 -7.26 4.53 16.51
N ALA A 25 -6.73 5.23 15.49
CA ALA A 25 -7.31 6.49 15.04
C ALA A 25 -8.72 6.32 14.47
N GLY A 26 -8.99 5.25 13.72
CA GLY A 26 -10.32 4.92 13.21
C GLY A 26 -11.34 4.66 14.33
N LEU A 27 -10.97 3.84 15.32
CA LEU A 27 -11.82 3.58 16.48
C LEU A 27 -12.03 4.82 17.36
N GLY A 28 -11.03 5.73 17.42
CA GLY A 28 -11.18 7.02 18.08
C GLY A 28 -12.28 7.87 17.47
N ILE A 29 -12.46 7.84 16.15
CA ILE A 29 -13.57 8.53 15.49
C ILE A 29 -14.92 7.96 15.94
N LEU A 30 -15.03 6.62 16.09
CA LEU A 30 -16.25 5.97 16.60
C LEU A 30 -16.54 6.36 18.05
N LEU A 31 -15.55 6.41 18.91
CA LEU A 31 -15.71 6.84 20.31
C LEU A 31 -16.21 8.29 20.43
N LEU A 32 -15.82 9.14 19.49
CA LEU A 32 -16.26 10.53 19.42
C LEU A 32 -17.63 10.71 18.73
N ALA A 33 -18.14 9.68 18.03
CA ALA A 33 -19.36 9.77 17.26
C ALA A 33 -20.61 10.16 18.09
N PRO A 34 -20.86 9.63 19.31
CA PRO A 34 -22.03 10.02 20.12
C PRO A 34 -22.03 11.51 20.46
N TRP A 35 -20.87 12.06 20.82
CA TRP A 35 -20.76 13.48 21.12
C TRP A 35 -20.95 14.35 19.85
N LYS A 36 -20.30 13.95 18.76
CA LYS A 36 -20.42 14.66 17.48
C LYS A 36 -21.85 14.62 16.95
N SER A 37 -22.56 13.49 17.08
CA SER A 37 -23.95 13.35 16.64
C SER A 37 -24.89 14.25 17.43
N ALA A 38 -24.72 14.39 18.75
CA ALA A 38 -25.49 15.31 19.59
C ALA A 38 -25.33 16.78 19.16
N ILE A 39 -24.11 17.18 18.74
CA ILE A 39 -23.85 18.52 18.19
C ILE A 39 -24.50 18.67 16.80
N SER A 40 -24.33 17.66 15.94
CA SER A 40 -24.81 17.69 14.55
C SER A 40 -26.33 17.66 14.45
N ALA A 41 -27.04 16.97 15.35
CA ALA A 41 -28.49 16.93 15.40
C ALA A 41 -29.11 18.34 15.56
N ARG A 42 -28.47 19.22 16.33
CA ARG A 42 -28.88 20.62 16.48
C ARG A 42 -28.66 21.45 15.21
N GLY A 43 -27.59 21.11 14.44
CA GLY A 43 -27.28 21.77 13.17
C GLY A 43 -28.20 21.32 12.03
N LEU A 44 -28.59 20.04 11.98
CA LEU A 44 -29.48 19.47 10.96
C LEU A 44 -30.88 20.09 11.00
N ARG A 45 -31.38 20.41 12.20
CA ARG A 45 -32.71 21.07 12.36
C ARG A 45 -32.75 22.49 11.76
N ARG A 46 -31.61 23.09 11.42
CA ARG A 46 -31.54 24.49 10.91
C ARG A 46 -31.33 24.58 9.40
N SER A 47 -31.35 23.45 8.68
CA SER A 47 -31.22 23.36 7.21
C SER A 47 -30.22 24.36 6.60
N ARG A 48 -28.92 24.22 6.92
CA ARG A 48 -27.89 25.12 6.43
C ARG A 48 -27.35 24.66 5.06
N PRO A 49 -26.88 25.58 4.20
CA PRO A 49 -26.16 25.21 3.00
C PRO A 49 -25.00 24.23 3.30
N GLY A 50 -24.84 23.17 2.47
CA GLY A 50 -23.81 22.15 2.64
C GLY A 50 -24.13 21.07 3.67
N THR A 51 -25.37 20.96 4.15
CA THR A 51 -25.80 19.86 5.02
C THR A 51 -25.65 18.50 4.31
N SER A 52 -26.03 18.40 3.03
CA SER A 52 -25.87 17.18 2.21
C SER A 52 -24.42 16.71 2.10
N ALA A 53 -23.49 17.61 1.84
CA ALA A 53 -22.07 17.29 1.78
C ALA A 53 -21.52 16.81 3.14
N SER A 54 -22.03 17.38 4.26
CA SER A 54 -21.65 16.90 5.60
C SER A 54 -22.24 15.53 5.91
N ILE A 55 -23.45 15.20 5.43
CA ILE A 55 -24.04 13.86 5.54
C ILE A 55 -23.22 12.87 4.69
N ALA A 56 -22.90 13.21 3.45
CA ALA A 56 -22.07 12.39 2.58
C ALA A 56 -20.70 12.08 3.24
N LEU A 57 -20.06 13.07 3.84
CA LEU A 57 -18.81 12.85 4.60
C LEU A 57 -18.98 11.85 5.73
N VAL A 58 -20.06 11.96 6.53
CA VAL A 58 -20.34 11.00 7.62
C VAL A 58 -20.56 9.60 7.07
N VAL A 59 -21.32 9.44 6.01
CA VAL A 59 -21.57 8.13 5.37
C VAL A 59 -20.26 7.52 4.88
N LEU A 60 -19.44 8.28 4.16
CA LEU A 60 -18.14 7.80 3.66
C LEU A 60 -17.20 7.38 4.79
N VAL A 61 -17.14 8.16 5.88
CA VAL A 61 -16.32 7.83 7.05
C VAL A 61 -16.83 6.55 7.73
N LEU A 62 -18.14 6.38 7.86
CA LEU A 62 -18.73 5.14 8.42
C LEU A 62 -18.45 3.93 7.53
N VAL A 63 -18.60 4.06 6.21
CA VAL A 63 -18.28 3.00 5.24
C VAL A 63 -16.79 2.63 5.35
N ALA A 64 -15.90 3.62 5.42
CA ALA A 64 -14.47 3.38 5.59
C ALA A 64 -14.18 2.62 6.90
N ILE A 65 -14.78 3.03 8.02
CA ILE A 65 -14.54 2.36 9.30
C ILE A 65 -15.11 0.94 9.30
N MET A 66 -16.35 0.75 8.84
CA MET A 66 -17.01 -0.55 8.84
C MET A 66 -16.31 -1.55 7.91
N SER A 67 -15.88 -1.11 6.70
CA SER A 67 -15.08 -1.95 5.79
C SER A 67 -13.70 -2.27 6.37
N GLY A 68 -13.06 -1.31 7.04
CA GLY A 68 -11.79 -1.52 7.73
C GLY A 68 -11.89 -2.52 8.88
N VAL A 69 -12.93 -2.42 9.72
CA VAL A 69 -13.20 -3.38 10.80
C VAL A 69 -13.55 -4.75 10.23
N GLY A 70 -14.42 -4.80 9.21
CA GLY A 70 -14.78 -6.05 8.53
C GLY A 70 -13.55 -6.75 7.95
N HIS A 71 -12.63 -5.99 7.34
CA HIS A 71 -11.37 -6.51 6.85
C HIS A 71 -10.45 -6.96 8.00
N ALA A 72 -10.28 -6.16 9.04
CA ALA A 72 -9.41 -6.47 10.17
C ALA A 72 -9.87 -7.71 10.95
N THR A 73 -11.17 -7.94 11.06
CA THR A 73 -11.74 -9.12 11.71
C THR A 73 -11.78 -10.35 10.80
N GLY A 74 -11.63 -10.18 9.49
CA GLY A 74 -11.77 -11.25 8.50
C GLY A 74 -13.22 -11.61 8.16
N VAL A 75 -14.20 -10.94 8.76
CA VAL A 75 -15.63 -11.11 8.40
C VAL A 75 -15.88 -10.69 6.96
N TRP A 76 -15.10 -9.74 6.47
CA TRP A 76 -15.09 -9.32 5.07
C TRP A 76 -13.65 -9.17 4.58
N SER A 77 -13.01 -10.29 4.24
CA SER A 77 -11.59 -10.37 3.83
C SER A 77 -11.39 -10.37 2.30
N SER A 78 -12.42 -10.03 1.51
CA SER A 78 -12.30 -9.95 0.05
C SER A 78 -11.49 -8.72 -0.38
N LEU A 79 -10.93 -8.76 -1.61
CA LEU A 79 -10.24 -7.62 -2.21
C LEU A 79 -11.16 -6.39 -2.27
N LEU A 80 -12.47 -6.61 -2.49
CA LEU A 80 -13.47 -5.56 -2.51
C LEU A 80 -13.56 -4.78 -1.17
N ALA A 81 -13.37 -5.45 -0.03
CA ALA A 81 -13.40 -4.78 1.28
C ALA A 81 -12.31 -3.70 1.37
N MET A 82 -11.09 -4.03 0.95
CA MET A 82 -9.97 -3.08 0.94
C MET A 82 -10.19 -1.96 -0.10
N GLN A 83 -10.71 -2.29 -1.28
CA GLN A 83 -11.06 -1.28 -2.29
C GLN A 83 -12.12 -0.30 -1.80
N VAL A 84 -13.19 -0.79 -1.16
CA VAL A 84 -14.26 0.04 -0.56
C VAL A 84 -13.67 0.90 0.57
N HIS A 85 -12.80 0.35 1.42
CA HIS A 85 -12.14 1.08 2.49
C HIS A 85 -11.32 2.26 1.94
N VAL A 86 -10.45 2.00 0.98
CA VAL A 86 -9.57 3.01 0.38
C VAL A 86 -10.37 4.03 -0.42
N ALA A 87 -11.29 3.59 -1.28
CA ALA A 87 -12.10 4.49 -2.10
C ALA A 87 -12.96 5.43 -1.26
N SER A 88 -13.64 4.92 -0.23
CA SER A 88 -14.46 5.75 0.66
C SER A 88 -13.61 6.74 1.45
N ALA A 89 -12.41 6.34 1.89
CA ALA A 89 -11.46 7.24 2.56
C ALA A 89 -10.97 8.35 1.61
N LEU A 90 -10.60 8.03 0.36
CA LEU A 90 -10.16 9.01 -0.63
C LEU A 90 -11.27 10.00 -1.00
N LEU A 91 -12.50 9.52 -1.21
CA LEU A 91 -13.66 10.37 -1.47
C LEU A 91 -14.02 11.27 -0.28
N ALA A 92 -13.73 10.84 0.95
CA ALA A 92 -13.96 11.64 2.15
C ALA A 92 -12.97 12.82 2.27
N ILE A 93 -11.77 12.77 1.62
CA ILE A 93 -10.74 13.83 1.73
C ILE A 93 -11.26 15.19 1.27
N PRO A 94 -11.74 15.37 0.03
CA PRO A 94 -12.20 16.67 -0.43
C PRO A 94 -13.38 17.18 0.39
N LEU A 95 -14.30 16.31 0.82
CA LEU A 95 -15.41 16.69 1.69
C LEU A 95 -14.96 17.10 3.08
N ALA A 96 -13.95 16.45 3.64
CA ALA A 96 -13.39 16.81 4.93
C ALA A 96 -12.67 18.17 4.86
N ILE A 97 -11.87 18.42 3.83
CA ILE A 97 -11.21 19.72 3.57
C ILE A 97 -12.27 20.81 3.46
N TRP A 98 -13.28 20.60 2.61
CA TRP A 98 -14.40 21.55 2.47
C TRP A 98 -15.13 21.76 3.80
N HIS A 99 -15.42 20.70 4.56
CA HIS A 99 -16.11 20.79 5.85
C HIS A 99 -15.37 21.66 6.85
N VAL A 100 -14.03 21.49 6.94
CA VAL A 100 -13.19 22.30 7.82
C VAL A 100 -13.11 23.75 7.34
N ALA A 101 -12.91 23.97 6.03
CA ALA A 101 -12.83 25.30 5.44
C ALA A 101 -14.15 26.09 5.54
N ALA A 102 -15.30 25.41 5.32
CA ALA A 102 -16.62 26.02 5.40
C ALA A 102 -17.08 26.30 6.85
N ARG A 103 -16.42 25.72 7.85
CA ARG A 103 -16.79 25.86 9.27
C ARG A 103 -15.56 26.11 10.15
N PRO A 104 -14.85 27.22 9.96
CA PRO A 104 -13.63 27.49 10.69
C PRO A 104 -13.96 27.67 12.18
N VAL A 105 -13.23 26.95 13.02
CA VAL A 105 -13.26 27.10 14.46
C VAL A 105 -12.00 27.84 14.88
N ARG A 106 -12.15 29.00 15.51
CA ARG A 106 -10.99 29.75 16.02
C ARG A 106 -10.44 29.03 17.26
N PRO A 107 -9.13 28.75 17.32
CA PRO A 107 -8.51 28.20 18.51
C PRO A 107 -8.69 29.11 19.70
N ARG A 108 -9.00 28.55 20.85
CA ARG A 108 -9.14 29.28 22.12
C ARG A 108 -8.06 28.83 23.08
N ARG A 109 -7.61 29.74 23.99
CA ARG A 109 -6.63 29.35 25.02
C ARG A 109 -7.13 28.21 25.91
N THR A 110 -8.43 28.10 26.11
CA THR A 110 -9.05 26.99 26.85
C THR A 110 -8.89 25.64 26.19
N ASP A 111 -8.59 25.57 24.87
CA ASP A 111 -8.37 24.32 24.14
C ASP A 111 -7.03 23.64 24.55
N LEU A 112 -6.12 24.42 25.14
CA LEU A 112 -4.85 23.93 25.72
C LEU A 112 -4.94 23.77 27.26
N SER A 113 -6.15 23.70 27.82
CA SER A 113 -6.35 23.48 29.24
C SER A 113 -5.97 22.08 29.69
N ARG A 114 -5.58 21.95 30.99
CA ARG A 114 -5.31 20.64 31.62
C ARG A 114 -6.48 19.64 31.38
N ARG A 115 -7.72 20.12 31.45
CA ARG A 115 -8.91 19.32 31.22
C ARG A 115 -8.97 18.81 29.78
N ALA A 116 -8.69 19.67 28.79
CA ALA A 116 -8.67 19.27 27.36
C ALA A 116 -7.59 18.23 27.12
N PHE A 117 -6.41 18.38 27.73
CA PHE A 117 -5.32 17.42 27.64
C PHE A 117 -5.71 16.05 28.25
N VAL A 118 -6.32 16.04 29.44
CA VAL A 118 -6.79 14.79 30.10
C VAL A 118 -7.88 14.13 29.25
N CYS A 119 -8.83 14.88 28.68
CA CYS A 119 -9.87 14.33 27.80
C CYS A 119 -9.27 13.74 26.51
N ALA A 120 -8.29 14.42 25.89
CA ALA A 120 -7.60 13.92 24.72
C ALA A 120 -6.83 12.62 25.03
N GLY A 121 -6.14 12.55 26.18
CA GLY A 121 -5.47 11.36 26.66
C GLY A 121 -6.44 10.20 26.92
N ALA A 122 -7.60 10.48 27.52
CA ALA A 122 -8.64 9.47 27.77
C ALA A 122 -9.21 8.92 26.44
N VAL A 123 -9.46 9.78 25.45
CA VAL A 123 -9.90 9.34 24.13
C VAL A 123 -8.82 8.49 23.44
N ALA A 124 -7.55 8.94 23.47
CA ALA A 124 -6.44 8.19 22.87
C ALA A 124 -6.25 6.83 23.56
N GLY A 125 -6.23 6.79 24.90
CA GLY A 125 -6.12 5.56 25.67
C GLY A 125 -7.31 4.62 25.47
N GLY A 126 -8.55 5.14 25.45
CA GLY A 126 -9.75 4.39 25.16
C GLY A 126 -9.76 3.81 23.74
N SER A 127 -9.26 4.58 22.76
CA SER A 127 -9.14 4.12 21.36
C SER A 127 -8.11 2.99 21.22
N LEU A 128 -6.98 3.12 21.90
CA LEU A 128 -5.95 2.06 21.92
C LEU A 128 -6.45 0.80 22.62
N ALA A 129 -7.16 0.94 23.74
CA ALA A 129 -7.79 -0.18 24.44
C ALA A 129 -8.84 -0.86 23.57
N ALA A 130 -9.67 -0.10 22.85
CA ALA A 130 -10.65 -0.64 21.93
C ALA A 130 -9.98 -1.39 20.77
N PHE A 131 -8.89 -0.87 20.21
CA PHE A 131 -8.10 -1.57 19.19
C PHE A 131 -7.55 -2.89 19.74
N GLY A 132 -6.92 -2.89 20.92
CA GLY A 132 -6.42 -4.09 21.57
C GLY A 132 -7.53 -5.12 21.87
N ALA A 133 -8.71 -4.66 22.30
CA ALA A 133 -9.86 -5.53 22.54
C ALA A 133 -10.35 -6.21 21.24
N VAL A 134 -10.39 -5.50 20.12
CA VAL A 134 -10.71 -6.09 18.81
C VAL A 134 -9.67 -7.15 18.42
N GLU A 135 -8.37 -6.86 18.57
CA GLU A 135 -7.30 -7.84 18.28
C GLU A 135 -7.39 -9.10 19.15
N VAL A 136 -7.66 -8.94 20.45
CA VAL A 136 -7.88 -10.06 21.36
C VAL A 136 -9.11 -10.86 20.96
N LEU A 137 -10.23 -10.19 20.70
CA LEU A 137 -11.49 -10.85 20.30
C LEU A 137 -11.30 -11.66 19.00
N VAL A 138 -10.62 -11.09 18.01
CA VAL A 138 -10.33 -11.76 16.74
C VAL A 138 -9.58 -13.08 16.97
N ARG A 139 -8.58 -13.08 17.85
CA ARG A 139 -7.79 -14.28 18.17
C ARG A 139 -8.57 -15.28 19.02
N VAL A 140 -9.25 -14.82 20.07
CA VAL A 140 -10.00 -15.70 21.00
C VAL A 140 -11.21 -16.33 20.30
N ALA A 141 -11.89 -15.60 19.44
CA ALA A 141 -13.03 -16.10 18.67
C ALA A 141 -12.62 -16.91 17.41
N GLY A 142 -11.31 -17.06 17.14
CA GLY A 142 -10.82 -17.79 15.97
C GLY A 142 -11.29 -17.17 14.63
N LEU A 143 -11.46 -15.84 14.58
CA LEU A 143 -11.87 -15.17 13.35
C LEU A 143 -10.73 -15.19 12.33
N PRO A 144 -11.03 -15.21 11.02
CA PRO A 144 -10.01 -15.26 9.97
C PRO A 144 -8.99 -14.09 10.02
N GLY A 145 -9.36 -12.99 10.68
CA GLY A 145 -8.46 -11.87 10.94
C GLY A 145 -7.24 -12.22 11.81
N ALA A 146 -7.27 -13.35 12.55
CA ALA A 146 -6.13 -13.79 13.35
C ALA A 146 -4.92 -14.19 12.50
N ASP A 147 -5.14 -14.66 11.28
CA ASP A 147 -4.12 -15.17 10.36
C ASP A 147 -3.56 -14.10 9.41
N ARG A 148 -4.04 -12.86 9.49
CA ARG A 148 -3.53 -11.77 8.66
C ARG A 148 -2.11 -11.35 9.06
N ARG A 149 -1.33 -10.91 8.09
CA ARG A 149 -0.02 -10.30 8.34
C ARG A 149 -0.16 -8.98 9.11
N ALA A 150 0.96 -8.51 9.67
CA ALA A 150 1.04 -7.19 10.31
C ALA A 150 0.60 -6.02 9.40
N THR A 151 0.71 -6.17 8.08
CA THR A 151 0.22 -5.22 7.07
C THR A 151 -1.30 -5.24 6.88
N GLY A 152 -2.01 -6.17 7.51
CA GLY A 152 -3.44 -6.42 7.31
C GLY A 152 -3.75 -7.36 6.14
N SER A 153 -2.75 -7.86 5.42
CA SER A 153 -2.95 -8.70 4.24
C SER A 153 -3.24 -10.16 4.62
N TYR A 154 -4.09 -10.82 3.81
CA TYR A 154 -4.44 -12.24 3.91
C TYR A 154 -3.66 -13.07 2.88
N GLU A 155 -3.37 -14.32 3.23
CA GLU A 155 -2.75 -15.27 2.31
C GLU A 155 -3.66 -15.55 1.11
N ARG A 156 -3.07 -15.56 -0.12
CA ARG A 156 -3.74 -15.90 -1.38
C ARG A 156 -2.76 -16.49 -2.37
N GLY A 157 -2.77 -17.79 -2.53
CA GLY A 157 -2.02 -18.49 -3.57
C GLY A 157 -0.52 -18.57 -3.33
N SER A 158 -0.05 -18.67 -2.08
CA SER A 158 1.35 -18.97 -1.79
C SER A 158 1.73 -20.33 -2.38
N PHE A 159 2.87 -20.37 -3.08
CA PHE A 159 3.39 -21.53 -3.80
C PHE A 159 2.47 -22.08 -4.90
N ASP A 160 1.43 -21.33 -5.24
CA ASP A 160 0.56 -21.56 -6.38
C ASP A 160 0.43 -20.27 -7.21
N PRO A 161 1.28 -20.08 -8.24
CA PRO A 161 1.23 -18.88 -9.07
C PRO A 161 -0.11 -18.67 -9.79
N SER A 162 -0.88 -19.75 -10.04
CA SER A 162 -2.17 -19.66 -10.72
C SER A 162 -3.27 -19.12 -9.83
N ALA A 163 -3.18 -19.35 -8.51
CA ALA A 163 -4.10 -18.84 -7.49
C ALA A 163 -3.70 -17.45 -6.96
N MET A 164 -2.49 -16.97 -7.29
CA MET A 164 -2.05 -15.64 -6.89
C MET A 164 -2.88 -14.56 -7.60
N PRO A 165 -3.52 -13.61 -6.87
CA PRO A 165 -4.35 -12.60 -7.50
C PRO A 165 -3.59 -11.68 -8.45
N VAL A 166 -4.21 -11.32 -9.56
CA VAL A 166 -3.73 -10.29 -10.49
C VAL A 166 -4.35 -8.95 -10.12
N THR A 167 -3.53 -8.00 -9.70
CA THR A 167 -3.96 -6.63 -9.37
C THR A 167 -3.07 -5.63 -10.08
N GLN A 168 -3.65 -4.56 -10.60
CA GLN A 168 -2.94 -3.46 -11.25
C GLN A 168 -2.94 -2.23 -10.33
N TRP A 169 -2.04 -1.30 -10.62
CA TRP A 169 -2.01 0.00 -9.95
C TRP A 169 -2.99 0.93 -10.65
N LEU A 170 -3.93 1.49 -9.88
CA LEU A 170 -4.97 2.39 -10.40
C LEU A 170 -5.66 1.82 -11.67
N ASP A 171 -5.54 2.52 -12.78
CA ASP A 171 -6.09 2.21 -14.11
C ASP A 171 -5.08 1.57 -15.07
N ASP A 172 -3.91 1.14 -14.56
CA ASP A 172 -2.84 0.53 -15.34
C ASP A 172 -3.34 -0.72 -16.07
N ALA A 173 -3.24 -0.75 -17.39
CA ALA A 173 -3.70 -1.85 -18.21
C ALA A 173 -2.61 -2.90 -18.42
N VAL A 174 -2.99 -4.17 -18.49
CA VAL A 174 -2.04 -5.25 -18.79
C VAL A 174 -1.58 -5.15 -20.25
N PRO A 175 -0.31 -4.81 -20.53
CA PRO A 175 0.17 -4.64 -21.88
C PRO A 175 0.28 -5.97 -22.62
N ALA A 176 0.17 -5.92 -23.96
CA ALA A 176 0.49 -7.02 -24.84
C ALA A 176 1.94 -6.84 -25.29
N ILE A 177 2.88 -7.53 -24.66
CA ILE A 177 4.30 -7.44 -24.99
C ILE A 177 4.70 -8.69 -25.77
N ASP A 178 5.30 -8.46 -26.93
CA ASP A 178 5.92 -9.51 -27.75
C ASP A 178 7.31 -9.83 -27.20
N PRO A 179 7.56 -11.06 -26.71
CA PRO A 179 8.86 -11.43 -26.15
C PRO A 179 10.01 -11.38 -27.19
N GLU A 180 9.73 -11.61 -28.46
CA GLU A 180 10.75 -11.56 -29.53
C GLU A 180 11.24 -10.11 -29.76
N ALA A 181 10.32 -9.15 -29.67
CA ALA A 181 10.63 -7.72 -29.80
C ALA A 181 11.07 -7.07 -28.49
N TRP A 182 10.72 -7.64 -27.34
CA TRP A 182 11.03 -7.03 -26.05
C TRP A 182 12.54 -7.01 -25.79
N ARG A 183 12.99 -5.89 -25.22
CA ARG A 183 14.38 -5.68 -24.78
C ARG A 183 14.37 -5.04 -23.39
N LEU A 184 15.28 -5.50 -22.54
CA LEU A 184 15.61 -4.83 -21.31
C LEU A 184 16.78 -3.87 -21.57
N GLU A 185 16.54 -2.58 -21.42
CA GLU A 185 17.59 -1.57 -21.44
C GLU A 185 18.17 -1.39 -20.04
N VAL A 186 19.50 -1.44 -19.92
CA VAL A 186 20.21 -1.13 -18.67
C VAL A 186 21.11 0.06 -18.93
N ARG A 187 20.83 1.18 -18.27
CA ARG A 187 21.56 2.44 -18.40
C ARG A 187 22.37 2.72 -17.15
N THR A 188 23.66 2.81 -17.32
CA THR A 188 24.63 3.12 -16.25
C THR A 188 25.53 4.27 -16.68
N PRO A 189 26.27 4.95 -15.79
CA PRO A 189 27.27 5.94 -16.15
C PRO A 189 28.37 5.40 -17.07
N SER A 190 28.68 4.09 -16.95
CA SER A 190 29.68 3.40 -17.79
C SER A 190 29.16 3.05 -19.19
N GLY A 191 27.86 3.17 -19.46
CA GLY A 191 27.26 2.92 -20.77
C GLY A 191 25.86 2.33 -20.71
N GLU A 192 25.35 2.00 -21.91
CA GLU A 192 24.05 1.36 -22.08
C GLU A 192 24.24 -0.08 -22.57
N ARG A 193 23.44 -0.98 -22.02
CA ARG A 193 23.42 -2.40 -22.39
C ARG A 193 22.00 -2.84 -22.60
N THR A 194 21.78 -3.66 -23.63
CA THR A 194 20.47 -4.21 -23.95
C THR A 194 20.50 -5.73 -23.83
N TRP A 195 19.44 -6.31 -23.27
CA TRP A 195 19.27 -7.75 -23.10
C TRP A 195 17.99 -8.19 -23.83
N SER A 196 18.05 -9.24 -24.61
CA SER A 196 16.88 -9.93 -25.14
C SER A 196 16.17 -10.74 -24.06
N TYR A 197 14.95 -11.20 -24.34
CA TYR A 197 14.21 -12.05 -23.43
C TYR A 197 14.96 -13.36 -23.13
N ASP A 198 15.54 -14.00 -24.17
CA ASP A 198 16.30 -15.25 -24.01
C ASP A 198 17.56 -15.06 -23.17
N GLU A 199 18.25 -13.95 -23.33
CA GLU A 199 19.41 -13.62 -22.49
C GLU A 199 19.02 -13.39 -21.03
N VAL A 200 17.85 -12.80 -20.75
CA VAL A 200 17.33 -12.67 -19.38
C VAL A 200 16.89 -14.02 -18.82
N LEU A 201 16.32 -14.91 -19.64
CA LEU A 201 15.97 -16.27 -19.23
C LEU A 201 17.18 -17.15 -18.90
N ALA A 202 18.35 -16.84 -19.47
CA ALA A 202 19.59 -17.56 -19.18
C ALA A 202 20.11 -17.36 -17.76
N PHE A 203 19.60 -16.36 -17.01
CA PHE A 203 19.90 -16.21 -15.60
C PHE A 203 19.09 -17.18 -14.76
N ASP A 204 19.74 -17.82 -13.78
CA ASP A 204 19.18 -18.87 -12.93
C ASP A 204 19.12 -18.49 -11.43
N ASP A 205 19.29 -17.21 -11.12
CA ASP A 205 19.18 -16.72 -9.75
C ASP A 205 17.79 -17.01 -9.21
N ARG A 206 17.69 -17.46 -7.95
CA ARG A 206 16.45 -17.83 -7.29
C ARG A 206 16.26 -17.04 -6.02
N LEU A 207 15.03 -16.65 -5.77
CA LEU A 207 14.67 -15.88 -4.59
C LEU A 207 13.28 -16.28 -4.09
N ARG A 208 13.20 -16.83 -2.89
CA ARG A 208 11.92 -16.98 -2.21
C ARG A 208 11.53 -15.67 -1.58
N ALA A 209 10.44 -15.09 -2.03
CA ALA A 209 9.98 -13.81 -1.53
C ALA A 209 8.46 -13.71 -1.47
N THR A 210 7.97 -12.94 -0.49
CA THR A 210 6.54 -12.68 -0.29
C THR A 210 6.16 -11.36 -0.92
N LEU A 211 5.30 -11.41 -1.94
CA LEU A 211 4.60 -10.24 -2.47
C LEU A 211 3.46 -9.88 -1.52
N ASP A 212 3.57 -8.73 -0.87
CA ASP A 212 2.55 -8.20 0.05
C ASP A 212 1.84 -7.02 -0.62
N CYS A 213 0.70 -7.30 -1.23
CA CYS A 213 -0.06 -6.35 -2.03
C CYS A 213 -0.83 -5.36 -1.17
N THR A 214 -0.87 -4.10 -1.59
CA THR A 214 -1.70 -3.05 -0.99
C THR A 214 -3.20 -3.31 -1.14
N GLY A 215 -3.60 -4.26 -1.99
CA GLY A 215 -4.98 -4.75 -2.11
C GLY A 215 -5.42 -5.65 -0.95
N GLY A 216 -4.58 -5.89 0.06
CA GLY A 216 -4.94 -6.65 1.27
C GLY A 216 -4.72 -8.16 1.15
N TRP A 217 -3.84 -8.60 0.25
CA TRP A 217 -3.44 -9.99 0.11
C TRP A 217 -1.92 -10.13 0.03
N TYR A 218 -1.41 -11.31 0.34
CA TYR A 218 -0.01 -11.65 0.11
C TYR A 218 0.12 -13.08 -0.46
N ALA A 219 1.23 -13.31 -1.17
CA ALA A 219 1.63 -14.63 -1.61
C ALA A 219 3.14 -14.79 -1.51
N SER A 220 3.59 -15.90 -0.92
CA SER A 220 4.99 -16.32 -0.93
C SER A 220 5.24 -17.19 -2.15
N GLN A 221 6.27 -16.86 -2.94
CA GLN A 221 6.57 -17.58 -4.17
C GLN A 221 8.06 -17.82 -4.32
N ASP A 222 8.42 -18.83 -5.10
CA ASP A 222 9.78 -19.06 -5.60
C ASP A 222 9.92 -18.33 -6.94
N TRP A 223 10.70 -17.26 -6.95
CA TRP A 223 10.97 -16.44 -8.14
C TRP A 223 12.30 -16.83 -8.76
N SER A 224 12.40 -16.78 -10.08
CA SER A 224 13.66 -16.97 -10.80
C SER A 224 13.87 -15.92 -11.90
N GLY A 225 15.14 -15.60 -12.17
CA GLY A 225 15.54 -14.57 -13.13
C GLY A 225 16.96 -14.07 -12.84
N ALA A 226 17.21 -12.79 -13.04
CA ALA A 226 18.51 -12.17 -12.84
C ALA A 226 18.55 -11.30 -11.57
N ARG A 227 19.54 -11.50 -10.71
CA ARG A 227 19.80 -10.53 -9.63
C ARG A 227 20.18 -9.17 -10.24
N LEU A 228 19.68 -8.09 -9.63
CA LEU A 228 19.86 -6.77 -10.24
C LEU A 228 21.31 -6.32 -10.26
N ASP A 229 22.14 -6.67 -9.25
CA ASP A 229 23.57 -6.36 -9.21
C ASP A 229 24.35 -7.01 -10.38
N ARG A 230 23.90 -8.18 -10.87
CA ARG A 230 24.52 -8.84 -12.04
C ARG A 230 24.21 -8.13 -13.36
N LEU A 231 23.07 -7.45 -13.44
CA LEU A 231 22.67 -6.68 -14.63
C LEU A 231 23.33 -5.31 -14.67
N LEU A 232 23.51 -4.67 -13.50
CA LEU A 232 23.97 -3.29 -13.41
C LEU A 232 25.49 -3.16 -13.51
N GLY A 233 26.24 -4.20 -13.12
CA GLY A 233 27.69 -4.09 -12.97
C GLY A 233 28.09 -3.26 -11.73
N ALA A 234 29.37 -2.97 -11.61
CA ALA A 234 29.94 -2.16 -10.52
C ALA A 234 30.22 -0.74 -11.07
N ASP A 235 29.42 0.22 -10.67
CA ASP A 235 29.64 1.64 -10.92
C ASP A 235 29.83 2.37 -9.59
N GLU A 236 30.85 3.24 -9.56
CA GLU A 236 31.10 4.13 -8.42
C GLU A 236 30.17 5.36 -8.51
N ASP A 237 29.84 5.96 -7.36
CA ASP A 237 29.02 7.19 -7.24
C ASP A 237 27.53 7.10 -7.60
N VAL A 238 26.98 5.90 -7.72
CA VAL A 238 25.52 5.74 -7.88
C VAL A 238 24.83 5.53 -6.55
N ARG A 239 23.63 6.14 -6.37
CA ARG A 239 22.86 6.09 -5.11
C ARG A 239 21.56 5.31 -5.23
N SER A 240 21.05 5.20 -6.43
CA SER A 240 19.74 4.58 -6.66
C SER A 240 19.66 3.89 -8.01
N LEU A 241 18.74 2.93 -8.06
CA LEU A 241 18.27 2.23 -9.24
C LEU A 241 16.82 2.63 -9.51
N VAL A 242 16.50 2.99 -10.74
CA VAL A 242 15.14 3.23 -11.23
C VAL A 242 14.73 2.06 -12.10
N ALA A 243 13.61 1.42 -11.77
CA ALA A 243 12.94 0.46 -12.64
C ALA A 243 11.77 1.14 -13.36
N VAL A 244 11.72 1.01 -14.67
CA VAL A 244 10.71 1.61 -15.55
C VAL A 244 9.92 0.50 -16.23
N SER A 245 8.60 0.58 -16.11
CA SER A 245 7.64 -0.31 -16.75
C SER A 245 7.32 0.14 -18.17
N ALA A 246 6.91 -0.77 -19.04
CA ALA A 246 6.33 -0.49 -20.36
C ALA A 246 5.07 0.40 -20.31
N THR A 247 4.40 0.49 -19.14
CA THR A 247 3.23 1.36 -18.92
C THR A 247 3.62 2.76 -18.43
N GLY A 248 4.91 3.03 -18.25
CA GLY A 248 5.40 4.29 -17.68
C GLY A 248 5.48 4.31 -16.16
N PHE A 249 4.97 3.28 -15.48
CA PHE A 249 5.08 3.15 -14.02
C PHE A 249 6.55 3.03 -13.61
N THR A 250 6.97 3.81 -12.60
CA THR A 250 8.37 3.85 -12.16
C THR A 250 8.53 3.76 -10.66
N ARG A 251 9.60 3.09 -10.20
CA ARG A 251 10.04 3.13 -8.80
C ARG A 251 11.57 3.21 -8.72
N ARG A 252 12.00 4.00 -7.72
CA ARG A 252 13.42 4.22 -7.41
C ARG A 252 13.78 3.48 -6.14
N PHE A 253 14.85 2.69 -6.15
CA PHE A 253 15.35 1.87 -5.04
C PHE A 253 16.74 2.34 -4.60
N PRO A 254 17.15 2.13 -3.35
CA PRO A 254 18.55 2.24 -2.97
C PRO A 254 19.39 1.29 -3.81
N ILE A 255 20.55 1.74 -4.28
CA ILE A 255 21.47 0.85 -5.04
C ILE A 255 21.94 -0.32 -4.17
N SER A 256 22.05 -0.13 -2.86
CA SER A 256 22.40 -1.19 -1.91
C SER A 256 21.44 -2.38 -1.91
N ASP A 257 20.18 -2.18 -2.33
CA ASP A 257 19.19 -3.25 -2.38
C ASP A 257 19.36 -4.16 -3.61
N ALA A 258 20.16 -3.76 -4.61
CA ALA A 258 20.28 -4.46 -5.90
C ALA A 258 20.69 -5.94 -5.75
N SER A 259 21.56 -6.26 -4.77
CA SER A 259 22.00 -7.65 -4.51
C SER A 259 20.93 -8.53 -3.86
N SER A 260 19.92 -7.93 -3.22
CA SER A 260 18.79 -8.62 -2.58
C SER A 260 17.52 -8.64 -3.43
N MET A 261 17.52 -7.99 -4.59
CA MET A 261 16.40 -7.88 -5.50
C MET A 261 16.63 -8.68 -6.78
N LEU A 262 15.53 -9.09 -7.41
CA LEU A 262 15.55 -9.89 -8.62
C LEU A 262 14.73 -9.22 -9.71
N LEU A 263 15.22 -9.23 -10.94
CA LEU A 263 14.40 -9.10 -12.15
C LEU A 263 13.91 -10.50 -12.49
N ALA A 264 12.72 -10.83 -12.06
CA ALA A 264 12.15 -12.16 -12.27
C ALA A 264 11.51 -12.25 -13.66
N SER A 265 11.80 -13.34 -14.35
CA SER A 265 11.15 -13.78 -15.59
C SER A 265 10.22 -14.98 -15.37
N ALA A 266 10.35 -15.66 -14.22
CA ALA A 266 9.53 -16.83 -13.89
C ALA A 266 9.13 -16.87 -12.41
N VAL A 267 8.07 -17.61 -12.10
CA VAL A 267 7.52 -17.84 -10.77
C VAL A 267 7.05 -19.28 -10.64
N GLY A 268 7.44 -19.99 -9.58
CA GLY A 268 7.08 -21.39 -9.37
C GLY A 268 7.58 -22.30 -10.50
N GLY A 269 8.67 -21.95 -11.18
CA GLY A 269 9.23 -22.68 -12.31
C GLY A 269 8.50 -22.45 -13.66
N LEU A 270 7.49 -21.57 -13.70
CA LEU A 270 6.74 -21.22 -14.90
C LEU A 270 7.03 -19.78 -15.33
N PRO A 271 6.99 -19.46 -16.62
CA PRO A 271 7.03 -18.07 -17.08
C PRO A 271 5.96 -17.23 -16.40
N LEU A 272 6.26 -15.95 -16.19
CA LEU A 272 5.27 -15.02 -15.65
C LEU A 272 4.03 -14.96 -16.54
N SER A 273 2.84 -14.91 -15.95
CA SER A 273 1.66 -14.53 -16.71
C SER A 273 1.70 -13.05 -17.07
N ARG A 274 0.97 -12.65 -18.11
CA ARG A 274 0.88 -11.24 -18.52
C ARG A 274 0.46 -10.33 -17.36
N GLY A 275 -0.54 -10.74 -16.58
CA GLY A 275 -1.02 -10.00 -15.42
C GLY A 275 -0.03 -9.95 -14.25
N HIS A 276 0.89 -10.89 -14.16
CA HIS A 276 1.94 -10.93 -13.14
C HIS A 276 3.24 -10.25 -13.57
N GLY A 277 3.28 -9.65 -14.77
CA GLY A 277 4.38 -8.79 -15.18
C GLY A 277 5.29 -9.39 -16.26
N PHE A 278 4.81 -10.39 -17.06
CA PHE A 278 5.54 -10.90 -18.23
C PHE A 278 5.95 -9.74 -19.17
N PRO A 279 7.18 -9.67 -19.73
CA PRO A 279 8.25 -10.69 -19.68
C PRO A 279 9.08 -10.68 -18.39
N ALA A 280 9.17 -9.53 -17.70
CA ALA A 280 9.98 -9.40 -16.50
C ALA A 280 9.39 -8.43 -15.49
N ARG A 281 9.60 -8.70 -14.20
CA ARG A 281 9.18 -7.85 -13.09
C ARG A 281 10.23 -7.72 -12.01
N ILE A 282 10.18 -6.63 -11.25
CA ILE A 282 10.97 -6.50 -10.02
C ILE A 282 10.35 -7.34 -8.90
N VAL A 283 11.20 -8.11 -8.23
CA VAL A 283 10.94 -8.73 -6.94
C VAL A 283 11.72 -7.97 -5.88
N ALA A 284 11.00 -7.33 -4.96
CA ALA A 284 11.57 -6.43 -3.94
C ALA A 284 11.15 -6.89 -2.53
N PRO A 285 11.88 -7.83 -1.89
CA PRO A 285 11.54 -8.37 -0.59
C PRO A 285 11.36 -7.29 0.49
N GLY A 286 10.40 -7.48 1.40
CA GLY A 286 10.11 -6.54 2.49
C GLY A 286 9.39 -5.26 2.08
N ARG A 287 9.20 -5.01 0.79
CA ARG A 287 8.49 -3.85 0.28
C ARG A 287 7.04 -4.19 -0.11
N ARG A 288 6.14 -3.20 0.00
CA ARG A 288 4.73 -3.35 -0.42
C ARG A 288 4.62 -3.51 -1.93
N GLY A 289 3.52 -4.12 -2.40
CA GLY A 289 3.31 -4.55 -3.78
C GLY A 289 3.54 -3.49 -4.86
N PHE A 290 3.28 -2.22 -4.58
CA PHE A 290 3.55 -1.13 -5.55
C PHE A 290 5.05 -0.83 -5.77
N TRP A 291 5.95 -1.45 -5.01
CA TRP A 291 7.38 -1.46 -5.28
C TRP A 291 7.79 -2.58 -6.25
N TRP A 292 6.93 -3.53 -6.51
CA TRP A 292 7.20 -4.70 -7.34
C TRP A 292 6.81 -4.38 -8.79
N VAL A 293 7.60 -3.52 -9.45
CA VAL A 293 7.35 -3.01 -10.82
C VAL A 293 7.17 -4.18 -11.78
N LYS A 294 6.07 -4.18 -12.52
CA LYS A 294 5.74 -5.15 -13.56
C LYS A 294 6.16 -4.65 -14.94
N TRP A 295 6.27 -5.56 -15.89
CA TRP A 295 6.55 -5.23 -17.29
C TRP A 295 7.76 -4.32 -17.46
N VAL A 296 8.85 -4.67 -16.77
CA VAL A 296 10.07 -3.86 -16.75
C VAL A 296 10.71 -3.88 -18.13
N GLU A 297 10.97 -2.71 -18.68
CA GLU A 297 11.70 -2.54 -19.94
C GLU A 297 13.02 -1.79 -19.76
N ARG A 298 13.18 -1.04 -18.65
CA ARG A 298 14.41 -0.29 -18.42
C ARG A 298 14.81 -0.26 -16.95
N LEU A 299 16.11 -0.37 -16.74
CA LEU A 299 16.78 -0.16 -15.46
C LEU A 299 17.79 0.97 -15.63
N GLU A 300 17.72 1.98 -14.76
CA GLU A 300 18.62 3.14 -14.80
C GLU A 300 19.28 3.34 -13.44
N VAL A 301 20.58 3.52 -13.38
CA VAL A 301 21.25 3.96 -12.16
C VAL A 301 21.39 5.47 -12.12
N SER A 302 21.33 6.05 -10.94
CA SER A 302 21.28 7.50 -10.75
C SER A 302 21.98 7.93 -9.47
N SER A 303 22.60 9.12 -9.49
CA SER A 303 23.11 9.79 -8.29
C SER A 303 22.00 10.41 -7.42
N THR A 304 20.78 10.52 -7.93
CA THR A 304 19.63 11.03 -7.17
C THR A 304 19.29 10.06 -6.02
N PRO A 305 19.07 10.54 -4.79
CA PRO A 305 18.68 9.67 -3.68
C PRO A 305 17.37 8.92 -3.96
N TRP A 306 17.28 7.65 -3.53
CA TRP A 306 16.13 6.79 -3.80
C TRP A 306 14.81 7.32 -3.24
N TRP A 307 14.83 8.06 -2.13
CA TRP A 307 13.65 8.66 -1.49
C TRP A 307 13.15 9.92 -2.20
N TRP A 308 13.90 10.44 -3.17
CA TRP A 308 13.48 11.59 -3.99
C TRP A 308 12.53 11.14 -5.10
N GLN A 309 11.34 10.77 -4.69
CA GLN A 309 10.23 10.36 -5.54
C GLN A 309 8.90 10.55 -4.80
N ALA A 310 7.78 10.57 -5.52
CA ALA A 310 6.47 10.59 -4.90
C ALA A 310 6.30 9.35 -3.99
N PRO A 311 5.69 9.50 -2.80
CA PRO A 311 5.48 8.39 -1.86
C PRO A 311 4.63 7.27 -2.48
N PHE A 312 3.70 7.63 -3.37
CA PHE A 312 2.93 6.72 -4.21
C PHE A 312 3.14 7.09 -5.68
N PRO A 313 3.16 6.11 -6.59
CA PRO A 313 3.18 6.39 -8.01
C PRO A 313 1.93 7.18 -8.41
N LEU A 314 2.11 8.17 -9.27
CA LEU A 314 1.01 9.02 -9.78
C LEU A 314 0.57 8.60 -11.19
N THR A 315 1.29 7.65 -11.78
CA THR A 315 1.07 7.05 -13.10
C THR A 315 0.93 5.56 -12.94
#